data_3920a5383ef1fc1a42ca0de86bd493c6
#
_entry.id   3920a5383ef1fc1a42ca0de86bd493c6
#
_cell.length_a   1.000
_cell.length_b   1.000
_cell.length_c   1.000
_cell.angle_alpha   90.00
_cell.angle_beta   90.00
_cell.angle_gamma   90.00
#
_symmetry.space_group_name_H-M   'P 1'
#
loop_
_entity.id
_entity.type
_entity.pdbx_description
1 polymer ?
#
loop_
_entity_poly.entity_id
_entity_poly.type
_entity_poly.pdbx_seq_one_letter_code
_entity_poly.pdbx_strand_id
1 'polypeptide(L)'
;MRAVLFDFSGTLFQIGPYADRIRAVLGPVDEPVMDGILDGLEAGLTDPDVVAAQLGRDVSAKAHRHAFTTWYASAPELAPVADVLYEQLREPEHWVPYADVEATLVRLAGRGIPLGVVSDVGWDLRATFARRGLDGFFSSWVHSYEHATEKPDPVLFQLACDELGVSPAEALMVGDHPAKDGGAVAAGLRAYVLPSGAAPGARRGLDAVLRLVEAERV
;
A
#
# COMPACT_ATOMS: atom_id res chain seq x y z
N MET A 1 -3.29 12.52 20.15
CA MET A 1 -3.66 11.57 19.06
C MET A 1 -4.39 10.39 19.67
N ARG A 2 -5.58 10.06 19.16
CA ARG A 2 -6.43 8.97 19.70
C ARG A 2 -6.51 7.77 18.76
N ALA A 3 -6.17 7.93 17.47
CA ALA A 3 -6.08 6.84 16.51
C ALA A 3 -4.93 7.06 15.52
N VAL A 4 -4.44 5.98 14.92
CA VAL A 4 -3.47 6.03 13.81
C VAL A 4 -4.00 5.19 12.65
N LEU A 5 -4.07 5.80 11.48
CA LEU A 5 -4.38 5.16 10.21
C LEU A 5 -3.09 4.96 9.42
N PHE A 6 -2.95 3.82 8.80
CA PHE A 6 -1.78 3.49 8.00
C PHE A 6 -2.19 3.17 6.56
N ASP A 7 -1.41 3.66 5.61
CA ASP A 7 -1.37 3.08 4.28
C ASP A 7 -0.63 1.72 4.30
N PHE A 8 -0.81 0.95 3.24
CA PHE A 8 -0.25 -0.40 3.11
C PHE A 8 1.10 -0.40 2.39
N SER A 9 1.07 -0.19 1.06
CA SER A 9 2.24 -0.32 0.19
C SER A 9 3.19 0.86 0.35
N GLY A 10 4.48 0.59 0.56
CA GLY A 10 5.44 1.68 0.82
C GLY A 10 5.39 2.23 2.24
N THR A 11 4.43 1.83 3.05
CA THR A 11 4.24 2.29 4.45
C THR A 11 4.44 1.17 5.47
N LEU A 12 3.61 0.14 5.44
CA LEU A 12 3.73 -1.03 6.31
C LEU A 12 4.41 -2.21 5.60
N PHE A 13 4.14 -2.36 4.32
CA PHE A 13 4.67 -3.44 3.49
C PHE A 13 5.28 -2.91 2.20
N GLN A 14 6.15 -3.71 1.63
CA GLN A 14 6.65 -3.51 0.28
C GLN A 14 6.60 -4.83 -0.47
N ILE A 15 6.24 -4.77 -1.74
CA ILE A 15 6.30 -5.95 -2.60
C ILE A 15 7.76 -6.34 -2.86
N GLY A 16 8.04 -7.63 -2.92
CA GLY A 16 9.35 -8.16 -3.30
C GLY A 16 9.78 -7.72 -4.70
N PRO A 17 11.08 -7.88 -5.04
CA PRO A 17 11.61 -7.45 -6.33
C PRO A 17 10.84 -8.02 -7.52
N TYR A 18 10.57 -7.19 -8.53
CA TYR A 18 9.86 -7.62 -9.73
C TYR A 18 10.61 -8.75 -10.46
N ALA A 19 11.95 -8.68 -10.53
CA ALA A 19 12.75 -9.71 -11.16
C ALA A 19 12.51 -11.12 -10.57
N ASP A 20 12.38 -11.22 -9.25
CA ASP A 20 12.12 -12.51 -8.59
C ASP A 20 10.74 -13.07 -8.96
N ARG A 21 9.73 -12.20 -9.00
CA ARG A 21 8.36 -12.55 -9.40
C ARG A 21 8.28 -12.95 -10.87
N ILE A 22 8.97 -12.23 -11.74
CA ILE A 22 9.07 -12.54 -13.18
C ILE A 22 9.74 -13.90 -13.37
N ARG A 23 10.86 -14.18 -12.69
CA ARG A 23 11.52 -15.49 -12.73
C ARG A 23 10.63 -16.63 -12.21
N ALA A 24 9.82 -16.36 -11.22
CA ALA A 24 8.87 -17.37 -10.71
C ALA A 24 7.83 -17.79 -11.76
N VAL A 25 7.48 -16.90 -12.71
CA VAL A 25 6.51 -17.18 -13.77
C VAL A 25 7.16 -17.68 -15.06
N LEU A 26 8.23 -17.03 -15.51
CA LEU A 26 8.88 -17.36 -16.78
C LEU A 26 9.91 -18.49 -16.65
N GLY A 27 10.33 -18.85 -15.43
CA GLY A 27 11.48 -19.71 -15.19
C GLY A 27 12.81 -18.94 -15.25
N PRO A 28 13.93 -19.65 -15.41
CA PRO A 28 15.24 -19.02 -15.53
C PRO A 28 15.29 -18.03 -16.72
N VAL A 29 15.67 -16.81 -16.42
CA VAL A 29 15.83 -15.72 -17.41
C VAL A 29 17.23 -15.14 -17.24
N ASP A 30 17.97 -15.03 -18.34
CA ASP A 30 19.32 -14.43 -18.35
C ASP A 30 19.25 -12.94 -17.98
N GLU A 31 20.28 -12.44 -17.28
CA GLU A 31 20.30 -11.04 -16.79
C GLU A 31 20.05 -10.00 -17.90
N PRO A 32 20.65 -10.07 -19.12
CA PRO A 32 20.36 -9.09 -20.15
C PRO A 32 18.90 -9.09 -20.62
N VAL A 33 18.25 -10.26 -20.60
CA VAL A 33 16.82 -10.36 -20.95
C VAL A 33 15.97 -9.79 -19.82
N MET A 34 16.33 -10.06 -18.56
CA MET A 34 15.66 -9.50 -17.41
C MET A 34 15.75 -7.96 -17.39
N ASP A 35 16.93 -7.43 -17.63
CA ASP A 35 17.14 -5.97 -17.71
C ASP A 35 16.25 -5.37 -18.81
N GLY A 36 16.19 -6.01 -20.00
CA GLY A 36 15.30 -5.58 -21.07
C GLY A 36 13.81 -5.60 -20.71
N ILE A 37 13.36 -6.60 -19.95
CA ILE A 37 11.98 -6.68 -19.44
C ILE A 37 11.71 -5.53 -18.45
N LEU A 38 12.62 -5.28 -17.52
CA LEU A 38 12.47 -4.22 -16.52
C LEU A 38 12.47 -2.84 -17.17
N ASP A 39 13.37 -2.61 -18.14
CA ASP A 39 13.40 -1.37 -18.95
C ASP A 39 12.09 -1.19 -19.74
N GLY A 40 11.53 -2.29 -20.28
CA GLY A 40 10.24 -2.30 -20.96
C GLY A 40 9.08 -1.91 -20.03
N LEU A 41 9.06 -2.42 -18.80
CA LEU A 41 8.08 -2.04 -17.79
C LEU A 41 8.22 -0.56 -17.38
N GLU A 42 9.44 -0.06 -17.24
CA GLU A 42 9.69 1.36 -16.91
C GLU A 42 9.24 2.26 -18.08
N ALA A 43 9.63 1.94 -19.30
CA ALA A 43 9.19 2.67 -20.50
C ALA A 43 7.66 2.65 -20.64
N GLY A 44 7.02 1.52 -20.32
CA GLY A 44 5.57 1.34 -20.33
C GLY A 44 4.82 2.33 -19.44
N LEU A 45 5.43 2.88 -18.38
CA LEU A 45 4.80 3.88 -17.52
C LEU A 45 4.42 5.19 -18.26
N THR A 46 5.02 5.43 -19.44
CA THR A 46 4.71 6.59 -20.29
C THR A 46 3.85 6.22 -21.51
N ASP A 47 3.52 4.95 -21.70
CA ASP A 47 2.62 4.50 -22.76
C ASP A 47 1.20 5.06 -22.54
N PRO A 48 0.57 5.67 -23.57
CA PRO A 48 -0.77 6.27 -23.42
C PRO A 48 -1.84 5.31 -22.92
N ASP A 49 -1.81 4.03 -23.33
CA ASP A 49 -2.80 3.04 -22.91
C ASP A 49 -2.59 2.64 -21.44
N VAL A 50 -1.32 2.51 -21.01
CA VAL A 50 -0.98 2.28 -19.61
C VAL A 50 -1.38 3.48 -18.76
N VAL A 51 -1.02 4.70 -19.18
CA VAL A 51 -1.40 5.93 -18.47
C VAL A 51 -2.92 6.04 -18.33
N ALA A 52 -3.68 5.76 -19.39
CA ALA A 52 -5.13 5.77 -19.35
C ALA A 52 -5.69 4.71 -18.38
N ALA A 53 -5.13 3.51 -18.37
CA ALA A 53 -5.54 2.43 -17.48
C ALA A 53 -5.23 2.71 -16.00
N GLN A 54 -4.21 3.53 -15.71
CA GLN A 54 -3.86 3.90 -14.33
C GLN A 54 -4.84 4.93 -13.73
N LEU A 55 -5.60 5.65 -14.53
CA LEU A 55 -6.56 6.65 -14.02
C LEU A 55 -7.73 5.96 -13.31
N GLY A 56 -7.89 6.23 -12.01
CA GLY A 56 -8.96 5.63 -11.19
C GLY A 56 -8.82 4.10 -11.05
N ARG A 57 -7.60 3.57 -11.15
CA ARG A 57 -7.39 2.12 -11.10
C ARG A 57 -7.83 1.47 -9.79
N ASP A 58 -7.74 2.22 -8.70
CA ASP A 58 -7.97 1.69 -7.36
C ASP A 58 -9.46 1.80 -6.92
N VAL A 59 -10.35 2.30 -7.80
CA VAL A 59 -11.80 2.41 -7.50
C VAL A 59 -12.55 1.08 -7.59
N SER A 60 -11.96 0.03 -8.17
CA SER A 60 -12.56 -1.30 -8.23
C SER A 60 -11.52 -2.40 -8.51
N ALA A 61 -11.79 -3.62 -8.07
CA ALA A 61 -10.96 -4.79 -8.37
C ALA A 61 -10.76 -4.99 -9.87
N LYS A 62 -11.79 -4.69 -10.69
CA LYS A 62 -11.71 -4.82 -12.15
C LYS A 62 -10.77 -3.76 -12.76
N ALA A 63 -10.90 -2.51 -12.35
CA ALA A 63 -10.05 -1.42 -12.84
C ALA A 63 -8.59 -1.67 -12.42
N HIS A 64 -8.37 -2.10 -11.18
CA HIS A 64 -7.05 -2.43 -10.67
C HIS A 64 -6.39 -3.57 -11.47
N ARG A 65 -7.12 -4.67 -11.72
CA ARG A 65 -6.60 -5.76 -12.58
C ARG A 65 -6.25 -5.23 -13.96
N HIS A 66 -7.16 -4.51 -14.59
CA HIS A 66 -6.95 -3.95 -15.92
C HIS A 66 -5.68 -3.08 -15.99
N ALA A 67 -5.50 -2.17 -15.05
CA ALA A 67 -4.34 -1.29 -15.01
C ALA A 67 -3.01 -2.05 -14.90
N PHE A 68 -2.93 -3.04 -14.02
CA PHE A 68 -1.72 -3.82 -13.83
C PHE A 68 -1.45 -4.78 -14.98
N THR A 69 -2.47 -5.46 -15.53
CA THR A 69 -2.28 -6.35 -16.67
C THR A 69 -1.90 -5.58 -17.93
N THR A 70 -2.46 -4.38 -18.16
CA THR A 70 -2.04 -3.49 -19.24
C THR A 70 -0.58 -3.07 -19.08
N TRP A 71 -0.19 -2.70 -17.87
CA TRP A 71 1.21 -2.34 -17.59
C TRP A 71 2.16 -3.53 -17.75
N TYR A 72 1.85 -4.71 -17.25
CA TYR A 72 2.70 -5.89 -17.46
C TYR A 72 2.82 -6.23 -18.95
N ALA A 73 1.74 -6.09 -19.70
CA ALA A 73 1.73 -6.38 -21.16
C ALA A 73 2.53 -5.36 -22.00
N SER A 74 2.93 -4.21 -21.42
CA SER A 74 3.80 -3.25 -22.13
C SER A 74 5.22 -3.80 -22.35
N ALA A 75 5.66 -4.78 -21.56
CA ALA A 75 6.83 -5.60 -21.87
C ALA A 75 6.35 -6.85 -22.65
N PRO A 76 6.74 -7.02 -23.93
CA PRO A 76 6.20 -8.09 -24.79
C PRO A 76 6.36 -9.50 -24.22
N GLU A 77 7.44 -9.77 -23.48
CA GLU A 77 7.71 -11.05 -22.85
C GLU A 77 6.70 -11.38 -21.75
N LEU A 78 6.13 -10.36 -21.10
CA LEU A 78 5.19 -10.50 -20.00
C LEU A 78 3.72 -10.52 -20.48
N ALA A 79 3.42 -10.08 -21.69
CA ALA A 79 2.07 -10.01 -22.20
C ALA A 79 1.29 -11.36 -22.09
N PRO A 80 1.89 -12.54 -22.40
CA PRO A 80 1.20 -13.82 -22.26
C PRO A 80 0.93 -14.23 -20.81
N VAL A 81 1.65 -13.66 -19.83
CA VAL A 81 1.61 -14.03 -18.41
C VAL A 81 1.15 -12.88 -17.50
N ALA A 82 0.66 -11.79 -18.08
CA ALA A 82 0.26 -10.59 -17.35
C ALA A 82 -0.78 -10.87 -16.26
N ASP A 83 -1.76 -11.73 -16.52
CA ASP A 83 -2.76 -12.17 -15.54
C ASP A 83 -2.13 -12.98 -14.39
N VAL A 84 -1.16 -13.85 -14.68
CA VAL A 84 -0.46 -14.64 -13.65
C VAL A 84 0.34 -13.72 -12.75
N LEU A 85 1.04 -12.74 -13.30
CA LEU A 85 1.79 -11.72 -12.53
C LEU A 85 0.85 -10.87 -11.67
N TYR A 86 -0.37 -10.59 -12.17
CA TYR A 86 -1.38 -9.89 -11.37
C TYR A 86 -1.87 -10.75 -10.19
N GLU A 87 -2.11 -12.05 -10.38
CA GLU A 87 -2.48 -12.89 -9.24
C GLU A 87 -1.35 -12.96 -8.20
N GLN A 88 -0.09 -13.07 -8.62
CA GLN A 88 1.05 -12.99 -7.70
C GLN A 88 1.11 -11.66 -6.94
N LEU A 89 0.71 -10.54 -7.55
CA LEU A 89 0.64 -9.26 -6.85
C LEU A 89 -0.30 -9.33 -5.64
N ARG A 90 -1.33 -10.17 -5.70
CA ARG A 90 -2.33 -10.34 -4.63
C ARG A 90 -1.94 -11.38 -3.59
N GLU A 91 -0.93 -12.19 -3.87
CA GLU A 91 -0.50 -13.26 -2.97
C GLU A 91 0.27 -12.71 -1.76
N PRO A 92 -0.15 -13.07 -0.52
CA PRO A 92 0.44 -12.56 0.73
C PRO A 92 1.95 -12.78 0.86
N GLU A 93 2.49 -13.84 0.26
CA GLU A 93 3.91 -14.17 0.37
C GLU A 93 4.85 -13.17 -0.30
N HIS A 94 4.38 -12.48 -1.34
CA HIS A 94 5.18 -11.50 -2.06
C HIS A 94 5.29 -10.15 -1.34
N TRP A 95 4.51 -9.96 -0.26
CA TRP A 95 4.53 -8.73 0.54
C TRP A 95 5.37 -8.90 1.80
N VAL A 96 6.40 -8.08 1.91
CA VAL A 96 7.36 -8.09 3.01
C VAL A 96 7.12 -6.90 3.92
N PRO A 97 6.81 -7.10 5.22
CA PRO A 97 6.68 -5.99 6.15
C PRO A 97 8.05 -5.31 6.35
N TYR A 98 8.03 -4.01 6.58
CA TYR A 98 9.23 -3.30 7.00
C TYR A 98 9.66 -3.74 8.40
N ALA A 99 10.96 -3.70 8.69
CA ALA A 99 11.55 -4.28 9.90
C ALA A 99 11.07 -3.68 11.22
N ASP A 100 10.53 -2.48 11.20
CA ASP A 100 10.05 -1.77 12.38
C ASP A 100 8.51 -1.74 12.51
N VAL A 101 7.77 -2.43 11.62
CA VAL A 101 6.31 -2.48 11.64
C VAL A 101 5.79 -3.12 12.91
N GLU A 102 6.13 -4.39 13.15
CA GLU A 102 5.61 -5.14 14.28
C GLU A 102 5.88 -4.43 15.62
N ALA A 103 7.13 -4.02 15.83
CA ALA A 103 7.51 -3.32 17.06
C ALA A 103 6.74 -2.00 17.25
N THR A 104 6.42 -1.29 16.16
CA THR A 104 5.63 -0.06 16.20
C THR A 104 4.17 -0.36 16.54
N LEU A 105 3.55 -1.35 15.88
CA LEU A 105 2.17 -1.75 16.13
C LEU A 105 1.97 -2.24 17.58
N VAL A 106 2.87 -3.08 18.09
CA VAL A 106 2.86 -3.55 19.48
C VAL A 106 2.90 -2.37 20.45
N ARG A 107 3.76 -1.38 20.20
CA ARG A 107 3.88 -0.20 21.08
C ARG A 107 2.66 0.71 21.03
N LEU A 108 2.03 0.90 19.87
CA LEU A 108 0.81 1.67 19.72
C LEU A 108 -0.38 0.97 20.40
N ALA A 109 -0.55 -0.34 20.15
CA ALA A 109 -1.58 -1.16 20.77
C ALA A 109 -1.43 -1.22 22.30
N GLY A 110 -0.20 -1.38 22.80
CA GLY A 110 0.11 -1.34 24.24
C GLY A 110 -0.23 -0.01 24.94
N ARG A 111 -0.44 1.06 24.16
CA ARG A 111 -0.93 2.36 24.65
C ARG A 111 -2.44 2.53 24.50
N GLY A 112 -3.14 1.52 24.02
CA GLY A 112 -4.57 1.57 23.75
C GLY A 112 -4.93 2.50 22.59
N ILE A 113 -4.03 2.71 21.62
CA ILE A 113 -4.28 3.48 20.41
C ILE A 113 -4.92 2.55 19.38
N PRO A 114 -6.19 2.74 18.98
CA PRO A 114 -6.81 1.99 17.90
C PRO A 114 -6.14 2.29 16.56
N LEU A 115 -5.99 1.26 15.73
CA LEU A 115 -5.31 1.32 14.45
C LEU A 115 -6.26 0.97 13.31
N GLY A 116 -6.11 1.66 12.19
CA GLY A 116 -6.81 1.38 10.93
C GLY A 116 -5.88 1.30 9.75
N VAL A 117 -6.32 0.60 8.70
CA VAL A 117 -5.70 0.60 7.38
C VAL A 117 -6.59 1.39 6.42
N VAL A 118 -6.00 2.34 5.68
CA VAL A 118 -6.67 3.06 4.58
C VAL A 118 -5.78 2.94 3.35
N SER A 119 -6.16 2.07 2.41
CA SER A 119 -5.32 1.72 1.28
C SER A 119 -6.04 1.79 -0.05
N ASP A 120 -5.35 2.37 -1.04
CA ASP A 120 -5.73 2.27 -2.45
C ASP A 120 -5.27 0.92 -2.98
N VAL A 121 -6.21 0.00 -3.19
CA VAL A 121 -5.94 -1.39 -3.54
C VAL A 121 -7.16 -2.04 -4.21
N GLY A 122 -6.94 -3.10 -4.98
CA GLY A 122 -7.99 -3.82 -5.69
C GLY A 122 -8.42 -5.15 -5.04
N TRP A 123 -8.00 -5.45 -3.79
CA TRP A 123 -8.32 -6.68 -3.06
C TRP A 123 -8.25 -6.49 -1.54
N ASP A 124 -8.83 -7.45 -0.80
CA ASP A 124 -8.76 -7.47 0.67
C ASP A 124 -7.34 -7.79 1.18
N LEU A 125 -6.79 -6.90 1.99
CA LEU A 125 -5.43 -7.01 2.54
C LEU A 125 -5.33 -7.89 3.80
N ARG A 126 -6.46 -8.25 4.42
CA ARG A 126 -6.47 -8.97 5.72
C ARG A 126 -5.64 -10.25 5.68
N ALA A 127 -5.70 -11.01 4.56
CA ALA A 127 -4.90 -12.23 4.41
C ALA A 127 -3.38 -11.95 4.42
N THR A 128 -2.94 -10.83 3.83
CA THR A 128 -1.54 -10.40 3.81
C THR A 128 -1.04 -10.07 5.22
N PHE A 129 -1.84 -9.38 6.01
CA PHE A 129 -1.51 -9.07 7.40
C PHE A 129 -1.55 -10.33 8.28
N ALA A 130 -2.57 -11.18 8.13
CA ALA A 130 -2.72 -12.42 8.91
C ALA A 130 -1.56 -13.40 8.70
N ARG A 131 -1.02 -13.48 7.47
CA ARG A 131 0.18 -14.30 7.19
C ARG A 131 1.40 -13.89 8.04
N ARG A 132 1.42 -12.66 8.53
CA ARG A 132 2.49 -12.11 9.39
C ARG A 132 2.07 -11.97 10.84
N GLY A 133 0.84 -12.39 11.20
CA GLY A 133 0.30 -12.23 12.55
C GLY A 133 0.02 -10.77 12.94
N LEU A 134 -0.19 -9.89 11.94
CA LEU A 134 -0.35 -8.46 12.15
C LEU A 134 -1.80 -7.97 12.05
N ASP A 135 -2.72 -8.80 11.57
CA ASP A 135 -4.13 -8.45 11.37
C ASP A 135 -4.85 -8.07 12.67
N GLY A 136 -4.52 -8.75 13.78
CA GLY A 136 -5.12 -8.50 15.09
C GLY A 136 -4.82 -7.13 15.70
N PHE A 137 -3.91 -6.34 15.14
CA PHE A 137 -3.65 -4.97 15.59
C PHE A 137 -4.66 -3.94 15.07
N PHE A 138 -5.41 -4.26 14.00
CA PHE A 138 -6.25 -3.30 13.29
C PHE A 138 -7.72 -3.55 13.56
N SER A 139 -8.45 -2.47 13.87
CA SER A 139 -9.89 -2.47 14.11
C SER A 139 -10.69 -1.82 12.97
N SER A 140 -10.02 -1.20 12.00
CA SER A 140 -10.63 -0.60 10.82
C SER A 140 -9.84 -1.01 9.55
N TRP A 141 -10.59 -1.33 8.49
CA TRP A 141 -10.04 -1.76 7.20
C TRP A 141 -10.80 -1.08 6.07
N VAL A 142 -10.25 -0.01 5.54
CA VAL A 142 -10.86 0.75 4.45
C VAL A 142 -10.02 0.54 3.18
N HIS A 143 -10.58 -0.24 2.25
CA HIS A 143 -9.98 -0.52 0.96
C HIS A 143 -10.74 0.27 -0.13
N SER A 144 -10.05 1.04 -0.94
CA SER A 144 -10.63 1.92 -1.96
C SER A 144 -11.62 1.22 -2.89
N TYR A 145 -11.30 -0.01 -3.33
CA TYR A 145 -12.14 -0.79 -4.26
C TYR A 145 -13.53 -1.12 -3.70
N GLU A 146 -13.71 -1.16 -2.37
CA GLU A 146 -14.99 -1.44 -1.71
C GLU A 146 -15.91 -0.20 -1.70
N HIS A 147 -15.33 1.00 -1.91
CA HIS A 147 -16.03 2.28 -1.82
C HIS A 147 -16.12 3.04 -3.16
N ALA A 148 -15.64 2.44 -4.25
CA ALA A 148 -15.62 3.03 -5.59
C ALA A 148 -14.94 4.42 -5.65
N THR A 149 -13.97 4.66 -4.77
CA THR A 149 -13.18 5.91 -4.71
C THR A 149 -11.77 5.61 -4.22
N GLU A 150 -10.83 6.53 -4.39
CA GLU A 150 -9.44 6.38 -3.97
C GLU A 150 -8.95 7.63 -3.24
N LYS A 151 -7.89 7.51 -2.45
CA LYS A 151 -7.23 8.66 -1.83
C LYS A 151 -6.79 9.66 -2.92
N PRO A 152 -6.95 10.95 -2.73
CA PRO A 152 -7.17 11.63 -1.45
C PRO A 152 -8.65 11.94 -1.13
N ASP A 153 -9.62 11.20 -1.66
CA ASP A 153 -11.02 11.44 -1.31
C ASP A 153 -11.22 11.39 0.21
N PRO A 154 -11.77 12.44 0.84
CA PRO A 154 -11.93 12.52 2.29
C PRO A 154 -12.84 11.42 2.87
N VAL A 155 -13.71 10.84 2.06
CA VAL A 155 -14.65 9.78 2.47
C VAL A 155 -13.92 8.58 3.07
N LEU A 156 -12.80 8.14 2.47
CA LEU A 156 -12.05 6.96 2.96
C LEU A 156 -11.46 7.21 4.36
N PHE A 157 -10.95 8.39 4.62
CA PHE A 157 -10.39 8.75 5.92
C PHE A 157 -11.48 8.93 6.98
N GLN A 158 -12.63 9.52 6.60
CA GLN A 158 -13.78 9.68 7.49
C GLN A 158 -14.35 8.32 7.90
N LEU A 159 -14.55 7.39 6.95
CA LEU A 159 -14.99 6.02 7.24
C LEU A 159 -14.09 5.34 8.27
N ALA A 160 -12.78 5.42 8.10
CA ALA A 160 -11.84 4.83 9.05
C ALA A 160 -11.93 5.49 10.44
N CYS A 161 -12.11 6.81 10.52
CA CYS A 161 -12.31 7.50 11.77
C CYS A 161 -13.61 7.08 12.46
N ASP A 162 -14.71 6.95 11.69
CA ASP A 162 -16.03 6.53 12.20
C ASP A 162 -15.97 5.10 12.75
N GLU A 163 -15.33 4.16 12.03
CA GLU A 163 -15.12 2.78 12.48
C GLU A 163 -14.31 2.71 13.79
N LEU A 164 -13.36 3.62 13.97
CA LEU A 164 -12.52 3.69 15.17
C LEU A 164 -13.16 4.54 16.30
N GLY A 165 -14.28 5.19 16.07
CA GLY A 165 -14.98 6.03 17.04
C GLY A 165 -14.20 7.27 17.45
N VAL A 166 -13.45 7.89 16.52
CA VAL A 166 -12.67 9.11 16.76
C VAL A 166 -13.05 10.22 15.77
N SER A 167 -12.87 11.47 16.17
CA SER A 167 -12.98 12.57 15.21
C SER A 167 -11.73 12.65 14.33
N PRO A 168 -11.85 13.13 13.07
CA PRO A 168 -10.69 13.29 12.18
C PRO A 168 -9.53 14.09 12.81
N ALA A 169 -9.83 15.15 13.58
CA ALA A 169 -8.82 15.97 14.25
C ALA A 169 -7.99 15.20 15.32
N GLU A 170 -8.48 14.06 15.78
CA GLU A 170 -7.83 13.19 16.76
C GLU A 170 -7.04 12.04 16.12
N ALA A 171 -7.09 11.91 14.78
CA ALA A 171 -6.44 10.84 14.02
C ALA A 171 -5.18 11.34 13.29
N LEU A 172 -4.23 10.42 13.13
CA LEU A 172 -3.02 10.60 12.31
C LEU A 172 -3.05 9.61 11.16
N MET A 173 -2.99 10.11 9.91
CA MET A 173 -2.69 9.29 8.74
C MET A 173 -1.18 9.19 8.55
N VAL A 174 -0.69 7.98 8.37
CA VAL A 174 0.70 7.65 8.06
C VAL A 174 0.76 6.96 6.71
N GLY A 175 1.48 7.53 5.78
CA GLY A 175 1.62 6.98 4.43
C GLY A 175 2.91 7.45 3.76
N ASP A 176 3.12 7.12 2.49
CA ASP A 176 4.32 7.50 1.75
C ASP A 176 4.03 8.35 0.49
N HIS A 177 2.76 8.52 0.14
CA HIS A 177 2.37 9.30 -1.02
C HIS A 177 1.89 10.71 -0.63
N PRO A 178 2.65 11.79 -0.98
CA PRO A 178 2.33 13.15 -0.53
C PRO A 178 0.93 13.63 -0.89
N ALA A 179 0.44 13.32 -2.11
CA ALA A 179 -0.88 13.75 -2.56
C ALA A 179 -2.01 12.85 -2.00
N LYS A 180 -1.83 11.52 -2.02
CA LYS A 180 -2.85 10.56 -1.58
C LYS A 180 -2.97 10.57 -0.05
N ASP A 181 -1.91 10.24 0.66
CA ASP A 181 -1.93 10.13 2.13
C ASP A 181 -1.87 11.50 2.81
N GLY A 182 -1.09 12.42 2.27
CA GLY A 182 -1.07 13.82 2.71
C GLY A 182 -2.40 14.52 2.53
N GLY A 183 -3.24 14.06 1.58
CA GLY A 183 -4.60 14.54 1.35
C GLY A 183 -5.55 14.34 2.53
N ALA A 184 -5.22 13.45 3.49
CA ALA A 184 -5.97 13.29 4.73
C ALA A 184 -6.17 14.60 5.51
N VAL A 185 -5.29 15.58 5.31
CA VAL A 185 -5.42 16.93 5.91
C VAL A 185 -6.71 17.63 5.46
N ALA A 186 -7.15 17.40 4.23
CA ALA A 186 -8.42 17.95 3.74
C ALA A 186 -9.65 17.32 4.44
N ALA A 187 -9.51 16.10 4.94
CA ALA A 187 -10.53 15.46 5.78
C ALA A 187 -10.44 15.84 7.27
N GLY A 188 -9.49 16.71 7.64
CA GLY A 188 -9.30 17.19 9.00
C GLY A 188 -8.34 16.37 9.85
N LEU A 189 -7.70 15.34 9.29
CA LEU A 189 -6.68 14.55 9.99
C LEU A 189 -5.33 15.29 9.98
N ARG A 190 -4.43 14.82 10.83
CA ARG A 190 -2.99 15.07 10.63
C ARG A 190 -2.42 14.03 9.70
N ALA A 191 -1.38 14.40 8.97
CA ALA A 191 -0.68 13.48 8.07
C ALA A 191 0.82 13.45 8.38
N TYR A 192 1.40 12.26 8.40
CA TYR A 192 2.83 12.02 8.42
C TYR A 192 3.23 11.24 7.18
N VAL A 193 3.90 11.93 6.27
CA VAL A 193 4.34 11.35 4.99
C VAL A 193 5.78 10.91 5.12
N LEU A 194 5.98 9.61 4.95
CA LEU A 194 7.29 8.96 4.97
C LEU A 194 8.01 9.18 3.62
N PRO A 195 9.34 9.25 3.59
CA PRO A 195 10.07 9.26 2.33
C PRO A 195 9.78 8.03 1.50
N SER A 196 9.62 8.14 0.18
CA SER A 196 9.45 7.00 -0.72
C SER A 196 10.75 6.21 -0.93
N GLY A 197 10.66 4.99 -1.51
CA GLY A 197 11.80 4.23 -2.01
C GLY A 197 12.54 3.35 -0.98
N ALA A 198 11.95 3.06 0.18
CA ALA A 198 12.55 2.09 1.10
C ALA A 198 12.48 0.66 0.55
N ALA A 199 13.58 -0.09 0.62
CA ALA A 199 13.64 -1.47 0.16
C ALA A 199 12.78 -2.41 1.03
N PRO A 200 12.26 -3.53 0.48
CA PRO A 200 11.53 -4.54 1.25
C PRO A 200 12.33 -4.99 2.47
N GLY A 201 11.67 -5.09 3.63
CA GLY A 201 12.29 -5.52 4.88
C GLY A 201 13.26 -4.53 5.53
N ALA A 202 13.53 -3.36 4.93
CA ALA A 202 14.32 -2.30 5.55
C ALA A 202 13.58 -1.66 6.74
N ARG A 203 14.28 -0.85 7.54
CA ARG A 203 13.61 0.02 8.52
C ARG A 203 12.89 1.16 7.79
N ARG A 204 11.62 1.37 8.16
CA ARG A 204 10.79 2.41 7.54
C ARG A 204 10.87 3.77 8.26
N GLY A 205 11.29 3.75 9.52
CA GLY A 205 11.34 4.95 10.36
C GLY A 205 10.03 5.21 11.11
N LEU A 206 9.22 4.17 11.31
CA LEU A 206 7.92 4.25 12.00
C LEU A 206 8.02 4.63 13.48
N ASP A 207 9.21 4.58 14.08
CA ASP A 207 9.44 5.11 15.41
C ASP A 207 9.13 6.61 15.54
N ALA A 208 9.14 7.37 14.45
CA ALA A 208 8.67 8.75 14.41
C ALA A 208 7.18 8.87 14.74
N VAL A 209 6.35 7.91 14.31
CA VAL A 209 4.92 7.86 14.64
C VAL A 209 4.71 7.78 16.14
N LEU A 210 5.52 6.97 16.84
CA LEU A 210 5.46 6.84 18.30
C LEU A 210 5.76 8.16 19.00
N ARG A 211 6.77 8.91 18.51
CA ARG A 211 7.12 10.24 19.04
C ARG A 211 5.99 11.25 18.82
N LEU A 212 5.35 11.24 17.65
CA LEU A 212 4.22 12.13 17.34
C LEU A 212 3.03 11.87 18.27
N VAL A 213 2.71 10.60 18.51
CA VAL A 213 1.62 10.20 19.44
C VAL A 213 1.94 10.57 20.89
N GLU A 214 3.21 10.44 21.30
CA GLU A 214 3.67 10.78 22.66
C GLU A 214 3.64 12.29 22.94
N ALA A 215 4.09 13.10 21.99
CA ALA A 215 4.17 14.56 22.14
C ALA A 215 2.82 15.26 22.43
N GLU A 216 1.71 14.62 22.10
CA GLU A 216 0.37 15.19 22.32
C GLU A 216 -0.30 14.75 23.62
N ARG A 217 0.33 13.91 24.41
CA ARG A 217 -0.19 13.50 25.72
C ARG A 217 0.32 14.38 26.87
N VAL A 218 1.14 15.37 26.55
CA VAL A 218 1.65 16.40 27.48
C VAL A 218 0.79 17.64 27.38
#